data_9ace35e6cab1b8a42f2175ade3ff1b5d
#
_entry.id   9ace35e6cab1b8a42f2175ade3ff1b5d
#
_cell.length_a   1.000
_cell.length_b   1.000
_cell.length_c   1.000
_cell.angle_alpha   90.00
_cell.angle_beta   90.00
_cell.angle_gamma   90.00
#
_symmetry.space_group_name_H-M   'P 1'
#
loop_
_entity.id
_entity.type
_entity.pdbx_description
1 polymer ?
#
loop_
_entity_poly.entity_id
_entity_poly.type
_entity_poly.pdbx_seq_one_letter_code
_entity_poly.pdbx_strand_id
1 'polypeptide(L)'
;MVNQENISVIRNAAAVTAEIGGQLVALDVQKGTCYGLNGVATRIWNMIEAPMRAADICDRLCEVYDVDRDECLAQTTGLLAELQAAGLAHPASRT
;
A
#
# COMPACT_ATOMS: atom_id res chain seq x y z
N MET A 1 13.50 15.14 11.58
CA MET A 1 12.13 14.77 11.17
C MET A 1 12.19 13.76 10.03
N VAL A 2 11.39 12.74 10.12
CA VAL A 2 11.41 11.67 9.12
C VAL A 2 10.43 12.01 8.00
N ASN A 3 10.91 11.90 6.77
CA ASN A 3 10.09 12.12 5.59
C ASN A 3 9.28 10.85 5.31
N GLN A 4 7.96 11.00 5.14
CA GLN A 4 7.07 9.87 4.87
C GLN A 4 7.52 9.06 3.67
N GLU A 5 8.04 9.71 2.62
CA GLU A 5 8.43 8.99 1.42
C GLU A 5 9.63 8.07 1.64
N ASN A 6 10.38 8.29 2.71
CA ASN A 6 11.56 7.48 3.01
C ASN A 6 11.28 6.35 3.99
N ILE A 7 10.05 6.27 4.48
CA ILE A 7 9.68 5.21 5.41
C ILE A 7 9.24 4.00 4.60
N SER A 8 9.87 2.86 4.85
CA SER A 8 9.44 1.62 4.24
C SER A 8 8.17 1.12 4.90
N VAL A 9 7.26 0.60 4.10
CA VAL A 9 5.99 0.07 4.57
C VAL A 9 5.89 -1.38 4.12
N ILE A 10 5.34 -2.21 4.97
CA ILE A 10 5.11 -3.61 4.65
C ILE A 10 3.68 -3.95 5.04
N ARG A 11 3.02 -4.79 4.25
CA ARG A 11 1.67 -5.19 4.58
C ARG A 11 1.68 -6.13 5.78
N ASN A 12 0.57 -6.10 6.52
CA ASN A 12 0.43 -6.94 7.70
C ASN A 12 0.39 -8.41 7.28
N ALA A 13 1.27 -9.23 7.85
CA ALA A 13 1.34 -10.64 7.51
C ALA A 13 0.06 -11.38 7.86
N ALA A 14 -0.70 -10.87 8.83
CA ALA A 14 -1.97 -11.47 9.23
C ALA A 14 -3.12 -11.06 8.31
N ALA A 15 -2.91 -10.09 7.43
CA ALA A 15 -3.94 -9.67 6.50
C ALA A 15 -4.07 -10.70 5.39
N VAL A 16 -5.31 -10.96 4.99
CA VAL A 16 -5.58 -11.88 3.88
C VAL A 16 -6.31 -11.11 2.80
N THR A 17 -6.31 -11.64 1.60
CA THR A 17 -7.06 -11.06 0.50
C THR A 17 -8.11 -12.03 0.03
N ALA A 18 -9.22 -11.47 -0.46
CA ALA A 18 -10.29 -12.25 -1.05
C ALA A 18 -10.80 -11.49 -2.26
N GLU A 19 -11.28 -12.23 -3.24
CA GLU A 19 -11.89 -11.62 -4.41
C GLU A 19 -13.40 -11.66 -4.25
N ILE A 20 -14.02 -10.48 -4.23
CA ILE A 20 -15.45 -10.36 -4.01
C ILE A 20 -16.02 -9.52 -5.15
N GLY A 21 -16.89 -10.12 -5.94
CA GLY A 21 -17.51 -9.40 -7.06
C GLY A 21 -16.51 -8.87 -8.07
N GLY A 22 -15.42 -9.59 -8.28
CA GLY A 22 -14.40 -9.19 -9.23
C GLY A 22 -13.41 -8.16 -8.69
N GLN A 23 -13.51 -7.84 -7.41
CA GLN A 23 -12.63 -6.85 -6.79
C GLN A 23 -11.83 -7.51 -5.68
N LEU A 24 -10.55 -7.18 -5.60
CA LEU A 24 -9.70 -7.66 -4.53
C LEU A 24 -9.96 -6.86 -3.27
N VAL A 25 -10.10 -7.54 -2.15
CA VAL A 25 -10.36 -6.92 -0.86
C VAL A 25 -9.32 -7.43 0.13
N ALA A 26 -8.67 -6.51 0.84
CA ALA A 26 -7.75 -6.87 1.90
C ALA A 26 -8.52 -6.90 3.22
N LEU A 27 -8.27 -7.92 4.03
CA LEU A 27 -9.04 -8.16 5.25
C LEU A 27 -8.09 -8.38 6.42
N ASP A 28 -8.41 -7.77 7.56
CA ASP A 28 -7.80 -8.12 8.83
C ASP A 28 -8.90 -8.76 9.67
N VAL A 29 -8.84 -10.08 9.80
CA VAL A 29 -9.91 -10.85 10.43
C VAL A 29 -10.02 -10.53 11.91
N GLN A 30 -8.89 -10.26 12.56
CA GLN A 30 -8.88 -10.01 13.98
C GLN A 30 -9.54 -8.67 14.32
N LYS A 31 -9.29 -7.66 13.51
CA LYS A 31 -9.86 -6.33 13.74
C LYS A 31 -11.18 -6.13 13.01
N GLY A 32 -11.51 -7.02 12.10
CA GLY A 32 -12.74 -6.90 11.33
C GLY A 32 -12.71 -5.78 10.32
N THR A 33 -11.52 -5.35 9.89
CA THR A 33 -11.41 -4.29 8.89
C THR A 33 -11.28 -4.90 7.50
N CYS A 34 -11.78 -4.17 6.51
CA CYS A 34 -11.61 -4.58 5.12
C CYS A 34 -11.41 -3.33 4.27
N TYR A 35 -10.73 -3.51 3.14
CA TYR A 35 -10.39 -2.40 2.27
C TYR A 35 -10.41 -2.90 0.83
N GLY A 36 -11.25 -2.27 -0.01
CA GLY A 36 -11.33 -2.63 -1.42
C GLY A 36 -10.16 -2.06 -2.19
N LEU A 37 -9.52 -2.88 -3.01
CA LEU A 37 -8.33 -2.50 -3.75
C LEU A 37 -8.68 -2.38 -5.24
N ASN A 38 -8.56 -1.18 -5.80
CA ASN A 38 -8.68 -1.01 -7.25
C ASN A 38 -7.38 -1.49 -7.90
N GLY A 39 -7.27 -1.33 -9.24
CA GLY A 39 -6.13 -1.86 -9.96
C GLY A 39 -4.79 -1.34 -9.47
N VAL A 40 -4.71 -0.03 -9.24
CA VAL A 40 -3.46 0.58 -8.77
C VAL A 40 -3.18 0.15 -7.34
N ALA A 41 -4.21 0.16 -6.48
CA ALA A 41 -4.04 -0.25 -5.09
C ALA A 41 -3.63 -1.71 -5.00
N THR A 42 -4.13 -2.56 -5.89
CA THR A 42 -3.72 -3.97 -5.93
C THR A 42 -2.24 -4.09 -6.26
N ARG A 43 -1.76 -3.29 -7.21
CA ARG A 43 -0.33 -3.30 -7.52
C ARG A 43 0.51 -2.89 -6.34
N ILE A 44 0.09 -1.84 -5.64
CA ILE A 44 0.81 -1.36 -4.46
C ILE A 44 0.80 -2.43 -3.37
N TRP A 45 -0.34 -3.05 -3.15
CA TRP A 45 -0.48 -4.11 -2.16
C TRP A 45 0.51 -5.25 -2.42
N ASN A 46 0.65 -5.63 -3.69
CA ASN A 46 1.59 -6.69 -4.05
C ASN A 46 3.03 -6.24 -3.86
N MET A 47 3.32 -4.98 -4.10
CA MET A 47 4.67 -4.46 -3.94
C MET A 47 5.12 -4.45 -2.48
N ILE A 48 4.20 -4.18 -1.55
CA ILE A 48 4.55 -4.10 -0.13
C ILE A 48 4.50 -5.46 0.56
N GLU A 49 4.54 -6.52 -0.20
CA GLU A 49 4.81 -7.84 0.35
C GLU A 49 6.18 -7.86 1.04
N ALA A 50 7.12 -7.09 0.54
CA ALA A 50 8.40 -6.82 1.18
C ALA A 50 8.45 -5.33 1.50
N PRO A 51 9.30 -4.90 2.44
CA PRO A 51 9.35 -3.47 2.79
C PRO A 51 9.68 -2.64 1.57
N MET A 52 8.94 -1.56 1.39
CA MET A 52 9.12 -0.71 0.23
C MET A 52 8.73 0.72 0.57
N ARG A 53 9.52 1.69 0.09
CA ARG A 53 9.25 3.10 0.33
C ARG A 53 8.29 3.63 -0.74
N ALA A 54 7.53 4.67 -0.37
CA ALA A 54 6.60 5.28 -1.31
C ALA A 54 7.31 5.77 -2.57
N ALA A 55 8.53 6.31 -2.42
CA ALA A 55 9.28 6.78 -3.57
C ALA A 55 9.59 5.65 -4.56
N ASP A 56 9.95 4.48 -4.03
CA ASP A 56 10.23 3.32 -4.89
C ASP A 56 8.99 2.79 -5.55
N ILE A 57 7.87 2.81 -4.82
CA ILE A 57 6.58 2.43 -5.40
C ILE A 57 6.22 3.34 -6.56
N CYS A 58 6.42 4.65 -6.37
CA CYS A 58 6.13 5.62 -7.42
C CYS A 58 6.99 5.40 -8.65
N ASP A 59 8.27 5.09 -8.44
CA ASP A 59 9.14 4.81 -9.59
C ASP A 59 8.59 3.67 -10.43
N ARG A 60 8.11 2.62 -9.76
CA ARG A 60 7.53 1.48 -10.45
C ARG A 60 6.22 1.83 -11.16
N LEU A 61 5.38 2.60 -10.48
CA LEU A 61 4.09 2.98 -11.06
C LEU A 61 4.29 3.87 -12.27
N CYS A 62 5.26 4.78 -12.23
CA CYS A 62 5.51 5.68 -13.35
C CYS A 62 6.08 4.94 -14.56
N GLU A 63 6.62 3.75 -14.39
CA GLU A 63 7.05 2.93 -15.51
C GLU A 63 5.87 2.29 -16.23
N VAL A 64 4.77 2.08 -15.53
CA VAL A 64 3.61 1.39 -16.08
C VAL A 64 2.52 2.36 -16.49
N TYR A 65 2.33 3.43 -15.72
CA TYR A 65 1.27 4.40 -15.96
C TYR A 65 1.88 5.73 -16.37
N ASP A 66 1.17 6.42 -17.27
CA ASP A 66 1.57 7.77 -17.68
C ASP A 66 0.95 8.76 -16.71
N VAL A 67 1.64 9.02 -15.60
CA VAL A 67 1.12 9.88 -14.53
C VAL A 67 2.21 10.85 -14.10
N ASP A 68 1.77 11.99 -13.56
CA ASP A 68 2.67 12.94 -12.96
C ASP A 68 3.24 12.35 -11.66
N ARG A 69 4.57 12.45 -11.51
CA ARG A 69 5.22 11.80 -10.37
C ARG A 69 4.80 12.40 -9.04
N ASP A 70 4.63 13.73 -8.97
CA ASP A 70 4.24 14.38 -7.73
C ASP A 70 2.83 13.95 -7.32
N GLU A 71 1.93 13.86 -8.27
CA GLU A 71 0.57 13.41 -8.01
C GLU A 71 0.57 11.93 -7.61
N CYS A 72 1.37 11.13 -8.29
CA CYS A 72 1.49 9.72 -7.98
C CYS A 72 2.01 9.53 -6.56
N LEU A 73 3.01 10.31 -6.17
CA LEU A 73 3.56 10.21 -4.83
C LEU A 73 2.53 10.59 -3.77
N ALA A 74 1.77 11.65 -4.01
CA ALA A 74 0.73 12.06 -3.07
C ALA A 74 -0.33 10.98 -2.92
N GLN A 75 -0.77 10.38 -4.01
CA GLN A 75 -1.78 9.33 -3.97
C GLN A 75 -1.23 8.07 -3.31
N THR A 76 0.03 7.74 -3.57
CA THR A 76 0.65 6.56 -2.99
C THR A 76 0.79 6.71 -1.48
N THR A 77 1.28 7.86 -1.01
CA THR A 77 1.41 8.08 0.43
C THR A 77 0.05 8.10 1.10
N GLY A 78 -0.97 8.65 0.43
CA GLY A 78 -2.32 8.63 0.96
C GLY A 78 -2.86 7.23 1.11
N LEU A 79 -2.66 6.38 0.10
CA LEU A 79 -3.11 5.00 0.16
C LEU A 79 -2.39 4.23 1.26
N LEU A 80 -1.07 4.40 1.36
CA LEU A 80 -0.31 3.72 2.40
C LEU A 80 -0.79 4.15 3.77
N ALA A 81 -1.11 5.44 3.94
CA ALA A 81 -1.64 5.92 5.21
C ALA A 81 -2.98 5.28 5.54
N GLU A 82 -3.85 5.14 4.53
CA GLU A 82 -5.15 4.51 4.73
C GLU A 82 -5.00 3.05 5.12
N LEU A 83 -4.10 2.34 4.45
CA LEU A 83 -3.86 0.94 4.79
C LEU A 83 -3.33 0.79 6.20
N GLN A 84 -2.46 1.71 6.62
CA GLN A 84 -1.94 1.69 7.98
C GLN A 84 -3.03 1.99 9.00
N ALA A 85 -3.89 2.95 8.70
CA ALA A 85 -4.99 3.29 9.58
C ALA A 85 -5.96 2.12 9.73
N ALA A 86 -6.12 1.32 8.69
CA ALA A 86 -6.98 0.14 8.74
C ALA A 86 -6.30 -1.07 9.37
N GLY A 87 -5.02 -0.95 9.73
CA GLY A 87 -4.28 -2.07 10.33
C GLY A 87 -3.82 -3.09 9.31
N LEU A 88 -3.89 -2.77 8.02
CA LEU A 88 -3.54 -3.71 6.96
C LEU A 88 -2.08 -3.58 6.52
N ALA A 89 -1.41 -2.54 6.96
CA ALA A 89 0.00 -2.33 6.69
C ALA A 89 0.61 -1.56 7.86
N HIS A 90 1.91 -1.55 7.93
CA HIS A 90 2.60 -0.83 9.00
C HIS A 90 3.99 -0.44 8.52
N PRO A 91 4.60 0.57 9.14
CA PRO A 91 5.98 0.90 8.81
C PRO A 91 6.86 -0.30 9.09
N ALA A 92 7.74 -0.61 8.14
CA ALA A 92 8.66 -1.71 8.32
C ALA A 92 9.70 -1.27 9.33
N SER A 93 9.78 -2.02 10.40
CA SER A 93 10.78 -1.73 11.41
C SER A 93 12.14 -2.06 10.85
N ARG A 94 13.05 -1.17 11.01
CA ARG A 94 14.43 -1.48 10.71
C ARG A 94 15.28 -0.93 11.81
N THR A 95 16.11 -1.67 12.20
CA THR A 95 16.95 -1.30 13.33
C THR A 95 18.34 -1.02 12.93
#